data_f373b9fe4775500e994d9d26c0a60792
#
_entry.id   f373b9fe4775500e994d9d26c0a60792
#
_cell.length_a   1.000
_cell.length_b   1.000
_cell.length_c   1.000
_cell.angle_alpha   90.00
_cell.angle_beta   90.00
_cell.angle_gamma   90.00
#
_symmetry.space_group_name_H-M   'P 1'
#
loop_
_entity.id
_entity.type
_entity.pdbx_description
1 polymer ?
#
loop_
_entity_poly.entity_id
_entity_poly.type
_entity_poly.pdbx_seq_one_letter_code
_entity_poly.pdbx_strand_id
1 'polypeptide(L)'
;MSEAIRLTQFSKGSGCGCKIAPAVLESILHQKSVKPSFPNLLVGNESNDDAAIMELQNGLCLISTVDFFTPVVDDPFDFGRIAAANSISDVYAMGGSPLMAVAILGFPVDKLPAVIAAKILQGARAVCEVAGIPLAGGHSIDSPEPIFGLSVNGTVRKEYLKRNNTAQPGDLLFLTKPLGIGILAAAAKRSLIQPEELKQLIDVMTQLNTIGAAVSSLPGVSAITDITGFGLLGHLIEMCEGSGVSAELFLNRLSIIPGAEKYRDQFVFPDNTYRNWNAYEKKVIGVNGPEFITLCDPQTSGGLLIAVEEREVATFTAVLATQGLQEYCEPIGRLFEQQQNYSVKIMSEKNTTA
;
A
#
# COMPACT_ATOMS: atom_id res chain seq x y z
N MET A 1 -28.97 -26.02 -4.64
CA MET A 1 -27.77 -25.22 -4.97
C MET A 1 -27.21 -24.74 -3.65
N SER A 2 -25.99 -25.12 -3.27
CA SER A 2 -25.37 -24.61 -2.06
C SER A 2 -25.15 -23.12 -2.24
N GLU A 3 -25.59 -22.33 -1.28
CA GLU A 3 -25.37 -20.89 -1.25
C GLU A 3 -23.87 -20.59 -1.38
N ALA A 4 -23.48 -19.65 -2.25
CA ALA A 4 -22.06 -19.34 -2.46
C ALA A 4 -21.48 -18.77 -1.16
N ILE A 5 -20.36 -19.33 -0.71
CA ILE A 5 -19.68 -18.90 0.50
C ILE A 5 -19.10 -17.50 0.25
N ARG A 6 -19.46 -16.52 1.10
CA ARG A 6 -18.94 -15.17 1.08
C ARG A 6 -17.90 -14.99 2.18
N LEU A 7 -16.61 -15.00 1.82
CA LEU A 7 -15.51 -14.94 2.78
C LEU A 7 -15.52 -13.67 3.64
N THR A 8 -15.93 -12.53 3.07
CA THR A 8 -15.99 -11.25 3.79
C THR A 8 -16.95 -11.26 4.98
N GLN A 9 -17.91 -12.19 5.04
CA GLN A 9 -18.84 -12.34 6.17
C GLN A 9 -18.23 -13.05 7.37
N PHE A 10 -17.10 -13.74 7.19
CA PHE A 10 -16.41 -14.47 8.25
C PHE A 10 -15.39 -13.62 9.02
N SER A 11 -15.28 -12.33 8.71
CA SER A 11 -14.38 -11.41 9.40
C SER A 11 -15.04 -10.05 9.70
N LYS A 12 -14.62 -9.44 10.79
CA LYS A 12 -15.04 -8.07 11.16
C LYS A 12 -14.36 -7.02 10.28
N GLY A 13 -13.08 -7.20 9.99
CA GLY A 13 -12.27 -6.35 9.13
C GLY A 13 -12.45 -6.64 7.63
N SER A 14 -11.71 -5.92 6.80
CA SER A 14 -11.63 -6.16 5.36
C SER A 14 -10.30 -5.62 4.83
N GLY A 15 -9.49 -6.48 4.20
CA GLY A 15 -8.20 -6.11 3.62
C GLY A 15 -7.29 -5.35 4.60
N CYS A 16 -6.48 -4.45 4.09
CA CYS A 16 -5.56 -3.63 4.90
C CYS A 16 -6.27 -2.67 5.88
N GLY A 17 -7.58 -2.47 5.77
CA GLY A 17 -8.39 -1.75 6.75
C GLY A 17 -8.52 -2.44 8.12
N CYS A 18 -8.00 -3.67 8.29
CA CYS A 18 -7.93 -4.36 9.59
C CYS A 18 -6.68 -3.98 10.43
N LYS A 19 -5.77 -3.15 9.92
CA LYS A 19 -4.55 -2.72 10.65
C LYS A 19 -4.90 -2.06 11.98
N ILE A 20 -4.03 -2.26 12.97
CA ILE A 20 -4.10 -1.58 14.26
C ILE A 20 -3.93 -0.07 14.03
N ALA A 21 -4.71 0.76 14.75
CA ALA A 21 -4.62 2.20 14.62
C ALA A 21 -3.17 2.70 14.90
N PRO A 22 -2.65 3.68 14.12
CA PRO A 22 -1.26 4.13 14.23
C PRO A 22 -0.81 4.46 15.65
N ALA A 23 -1.59 5.24 16.40
CA ALA A 23 -1.28 5.62 17.78
C ALA A 23 -1.17 4.42 18.74
N VAL A 24 -1.96 3.36 18.53
CA VAL A 24 -1.90 2.13 19.32
C VAL A 24 -0.66 1.33 18.95
N LEU A 25 -0.37 1.20 17.65
CA LEU A 25 0.82 0.51 17.15
C LEU A 25 2.10 1.19 17.68
N GLU A 26 2.15 2.53 17.62
CA GLU A 26 3.26 3.32 18.17
C GLU A 26 3.48 3.03 19.66
N SER A 27 2.41 2.97 20.47
CA SER A 27 2.51 2.63 21.89
C SER A 27 3.05 1.21 22.16
N ILE A 28 2.82 0.28 21.23
CA ILE A 28 3.33 -1.10 21.30
C ILE A 28 4.82 -1.13 20.94
N LEU A 29 5.23 -0.43 19.88
CA LEU A 29 6.58 -0.50 19.33
C LEU A 29 7.59 0.36 20.10
N HIS A 30 7.18 1.53 20.61
CA HIS A 30 8.07 2.50 21.27
C HIS A 30 8.20 2.29 22.78
N GLN A 31 8.25 1.04 23.25
CA GLN A 31 8.67 0.77 24.62
C GLN A 31 10.15 1.16 24.80
N LYS A 32 10.44 1.96 25.83
CA LYS A 32 11.81 2.42 26.18
C LYS A 32 12.68 1.23 26.58
N SER A 33 13.25 0.54 25.61
CA SER A 33 14.30 -0.47 25.84
C SER A 33 15.56 -0.05 25.10
N VAL A 34 16.72 -0.33 25.73
CA VAL A 34 18.01 -0.20 25.05
C VAL A 34 18.02 -1.22 23.92
N LYS A 35 17.91 -0.74 22.67
CA LYS A 35 17.95 -1.61 21.50
C LYS A 35 19.39 -2.01 21.22
N PRO A 36 19.72 -3.30 21.06
CA PRO A 36 21.02 -3.72 20.57
C PRO A 36 21.25 -3.15 19.16
N SER A 37 22.46 -2.64 18.90
CA SER A 37 22.84 -2.17 17.57
C SER A 37 23.29 -3.36 16.71
N PHE A 38 22.69 -3.48 15.54
CA PHE A 38 23.07 -4.43 14.51
C PHE A 38 23.65 -3.66 13.32
N PRO A 39 24.98 -3.59 13.13
CA PRO A 39 25.62 -2.73 12.12
C PRO A 39 25.14 -2.98 10.69
N ASN A 40 24.72 -4.21 10.38
CA ASN A 40 24.25 -4.60 9.04
C ASN A 40 22.74 -4.37 8.85
N LEU A 41 21.97 -4.01 9.89
CA LEU A 41 20.57 -3.64 9.76
C LEU A 41 20.49 -2.19 9.29
N LEU A 42 20.18 -1.99 8.01
CA LEU A 42 20.13 -0.65 7.39
C LEU A 42 18.79 0.03 7.60
N VAL A 43 17.70 -0.76 7.63
CA VAL A 43 16.31 -0.32 7.88
C VAL A 43 15.68 -1.30 8.85
N GLY A 44 15.18 -0.79 9.96
CA GLY A 44 14.42 -1.51 10.97
C GLY A 44 13.07 -0.84 11.21
N ASN A 45 12.50 -1.05 12.38
CA ASN A 45 11.19 -0.50 12.75
C ASN A 45 11.26 0.95 13.28
N GLU A 46 12.39 1.65 13.14
CA GLU A 46 12.55 3.01 13.64
C GLU A 46 11.94 4.07 12.70
N SER A 47 11.89 3.78 11.41
CA SER A 47 11.47 4.72 10.36
C SER A 47 10.09 4.44 9.79
N ASN A 48 9.40 3.40 10.25
CA ASN A 48 8.12 2.94 9.67
C ASN A 48 8.22 2.75 8.15
N ASP A 49 9.34 2.20 7.68
CA ASP A 49 9.57 1.90 6.28
C ASP A 49 8.86 0.58 5.88
N ASP A 50 8.70 0.34 4.59
CA ASP A 50 7.87 -0.75 4.08
C ASP A 50 8.43 -2.14 4.42
N ALA A 51 9.77 -2.30 4.52
CA ALA A 51 10.39 -3.57 4.88
C ALA A 51 11.69 -3.40 5.70
N ALA A 52 12.06 -4.45 6.42
CA ALA A 52 13.38 -4.54 7.05
C ALA A 52 14.46 -4.83 6.02
N ILE A 53 15.61 -4.14 6.14
CA ILE A 53 16.75 -4.28 5.22
C ILE A 53 18.01 -4.66 5.98
N MET A 54 18.61 -5.78 5.59
CA MET A 54 19.90 -6.21 6.14
C MET A 54 20.96 -6.25 5.04
N GLU A 55 22.07 -5.55 5.24
CA GLU A 55 23.22 -5.61 4.34
C GLU A 55 23.92 -6.97 4.45
N LEU A 56 24.10 -7.61 3.33
CA LEU A 56 24.84 -8.86 3.17
C LEU A 56 26.28 -8.54 2.70
N GLN A 57 26.85 -9.39 1.87
CA GLN A 57 28.18 -9.19 1.29
C GLN A 57 28.11 -8.47 -0.07
N ASN A 58 29.18 -7.75 -0.42
CA ASN A 58 29.35 -7.13 -1.76
C ASN A 58 28.25 -6.13 -2.13
N GLY A 59 27.71 -5.38 -1.15
CA GLY A 59 26.69 -4.36 -1.40
C GLY A 59 25.31 -4.91 -1.77
N LEU A 60 25.08 -6.21 -1.60
CA LEU A 60 23.75 -6.80 -1.72
C LEU A 60 23.03 -6.66 -0.37
N CYS A 61 21.74 -6.31 -0.41
CA CYS A 61 20.88 -6.25 0.77
C CYS A 61 19.75 -7.28 0.64
N LEU A 62 19.42 -7.90 1.77
CA LEU A 62 18.20 -8.69 1.95
C LEU A 62 17.06 -7.76 2.34
N ILE A 63 15.94 -7.90 1.66
CA ILE A 63 14.64 -7.31 2.03
C ILE A 63 13.82 -8.40 2.68
N SER A 64 13.19 -8.12 3.82
CA SER A 64 12.27 -9.05 4.48
C SER A 64 11.04 -8.31 4.98
N THR A 65 9.88 -8.75 4.53
CA THR A 65 8.59 -8.22 4.93
C THR A 65 7.58 -9.31 5.22
N VAL A 66 6.49 -8.92 5.89
CA VAL A 66 5.34 -9.78 6.14
C VAL A 66 4.08 -8.92 6.16
N ASP A 67 3.11 -9.29 5.31
CA ASP A 67 1.80 -8.65 5.32
C ASP A 67 0.70 -9.72 5.20
N PHE A 68 -0.35 -9.59 6.03
CA PHE A 68 -1.50 -10.48 6.04
C PHE A 68 -2.74 -9.74 6.54
N PHE A 69 -3.91 -10.16 6.07
CA PHE A 69 -5.16 -9.51 6.42
C PHE A 69 -6.36 -10.45 6.27
N THR A 70 -7.52 -9.98 6.69
CA THR A 70 -8.80 -10.65 6.54
C THR A 70 -9.37 -10.45 5.14
N PRO A 71 -10.29 -11.31 4.63
CA PRO A 71 -10.81 -11.22 3.27
C PRO A 71 -11.34 -9.84 2.88
N VAL A 72 -10.91 -9.37 1.72
CA VAL A 72 -11.35 -8.11 1.10
C VAL A 72 -12.38 -8.36 -0.01
N VAL A 73 -12.39 -9.56 -0.58
CA VAL A 73 -13.35 -10.05 -1.58
C VAL A 73 -13.88 -11.42 -1.17
N ASP A 74 -15.02 -11.82 -1.76
CA ASP A 74 -15.69 -13.09 -1.41
C ASP A 74 -15.09 -14.30 -2.11
N ASP A 75 -14.55 -14.13 -3.33
CA ASP A 75 -13.91 -15.24 -4.06
C ASP A 75 -12.57 -15.59 -3.40
N PRO A 76 -12.34 -16.86 -3.00
CA PRO A 76 -11.13 -17.27 -2.32
C PRO A 76 -9.88 -17.23 -3.20
N PHE A 77 -10.01 -17.47 -4.51
CA PHE A 77 -8.88 -17.40 -5.43
C PHE A 77 -8.42 -15.94 -5.59
N ASP A 78 -9.35 -15.00 -5.77
CA ASP A 78 -9.03 -13.59 -5.87
C ASP A 78 -8.52 -13.01 -4.54
N PHE A 79 -9.05 -13.46 -3.39
CA PHE A 79 -8.48 -13.09 -2.09
C PHE A 79 -7.01 -13.51 -1.99
N GLY A 80 -6.68 -14.72 -2.41
CA GLY A 80 -5.29 -15.21 -2.44
C GLY A 80 -4.39 -14.39 -3.37
N ARG A 81 -4.88 -14.03 -4.57
CA ARG A 81 -4.17 -13.15 -5.52
C ARG A 81 -3.85 -11.79 -4.91
N ILE A 82 -4.86 -11.15 -4.33
CA ILE A 82 -4.75 -9.81 -3.74
C ILE A 82 -3.77 -9.82 -2.56
N ALA A 83 -3.88 -10.82 -1.69
CA ALA A 83 -2.99 -10.95 -0.54
C ALA A 83 -1.52 -11.14 -0.96
N ALA A 84 -1.26 -11.93 -2.00
CA ALA A 84 0.08 -12.10 -2.53
C ALA A 84 0.61 -10.81 -3.18
N ALA A 85 -0.19 -10.13 -4.01
CA ALA A 85 0.20 -8.87 -4.63
C ALA A 85 0.55 -7.80 -3.59
N ASN A 86 -0.27 -7.68 -2.54
CA ASN A 86 -0.03 -6.76 -1.43
C ASN A 86 1.26 -7.07 -0.67
N SER A 87 1.48 -8.34 -0.29
CA SER A 87 2.69 -8.73 0.47
C SER A 87 3.99 -8.59 -0.33
N ILE A 88 3.93 -8.72 -1.67
CA ILE A 88 5.10 -8.54 -2.54
C ILE A 88 5.39 -7.05 -2.75
N SER A 89 4.41 -6.18 -2.59
CA SER A 89 4.50 -4.74 -2.88
C SER A 89 5.61 -4.05 -2.09
N ASP A 90 5.78 -4.36 -0.81
CA ASP A 90 6.83 -3.79 0.05
C ASP A 90 8.23 -4.00 -0.53
N VAL A 91 8.48 -5.18 -1.16
CA VAL A 91 9.77 -5.44 -1.79
C VAL A 91 10.01 -4.48 -2.94
N TYR A 92 8.98 -4.21 -3.75
CA TYR A 92 9.07 -3.25 -4.84
C TYR A 92 9.18 -1.81 -4.33
N ALA A 93 8.49 -1.45 -3.24
CA ALA A 93 8.59 -0.14 -2.61
C ALA A 93 10.03 0.16 -2.13
N MET A 94 10.74 -0.86 -1.65
CA MET A 94 12.16 -0.74 -1.29
C MET A 94 13.12 -0.74 -2.51
N GLY A 95 12.59 -0.69 -3.73
CA GLY A 95 13.38 -0.71 -4.97
C GLY A 95 13.95 -2.08 -5.33
N GLY A 96 13.49 -3.14 -4.66
CA GLY A 96 14.03 -4.49 -4.77
C GLY A 96 13.27 -5.41 -5.72
N SER A 97 13.83 -6.60 -5.91
CA SER A 97 13.20 -7.71 -6.62
C SER A 97 12.86 -8.82 -5.62
N PRO A 98 11.63 -9.33 -5.63
CA PRO A 98 11.25 -10.45 -4.78
C PRO A 98 12.05 -11.71 -5.16
N LEU A 99 12.32 -12.56 -4.17
CA LEU A 99 13.12 -13.78 -4.33
C LEU A 99 12.32 -15.05 -4.05
N MET A 100 11.57 -15.05 -2.95
CA MET A 100 10.68 -16.15 -2.56
C MET A 100 9.65 -15.67 -1.55
N ALA A 101 8.57 -16.44 -1.40
CA ALA A 101 7.54 -16.21 -0.39
C ALA A 101 7.20 -17.48 0.39
N VAL A 102 6.72 -17.30 1.63
CA VAL A 102 6.09 -18.35 2.45
C VAL A 102 4.73 -17.84 2.96
N ALA A 103 3.73 -18.73 2.96
CA ALA A 103 2.35 -18.39 3.30
C ALA A 103 2.12 -18.34 4.82
N ILE A 104 1.26 -17.40 5.24
CA ILE A 104 0.68 -17.33 6.57
C ILE A 104 -0.82 -17.53 6.42
N LEU A 105 -1.37 -18.60 7.05
CA LEU A 105 -2.78 -18.94 6.94
C LEU A 105 -3.40 -19.16 8.33
N GLY A 106 -4.31 -18.30 8.73
CA GLY A 106 -5.29 -18.56 9.78
C GLY A 106 -6.60 -18.99 9.13
N PHE A 107 -7.16 -20.13 9.52
CA PHE A 107 -8.34 -20.64 8.82
C PHE A 107 -9.33 -21.34 9.80
N PRO A 108 -10.63 -20.97 9.76
CA PRO A 108 -11.63 -21.53 10.67
C PRO A 108 -12.13 -22.89 10.14
N VAL A 109 -11.42 -23.97 10.47
CA VAL A 109 -11.65 -25.32 9.95
C VAL A 109 -13.05 -25.87 10.27
N ASP A 110 -13.65 -25.40 11.38
CA ASP A 110 -15.01 -25.78 11.79
C ASP A 110 -16.11 -25.06 11.00
N LYS A 111 -15.80 -23.96 10.31
CA LYS A 111 -16.78 -23.09 9.62
C LYS A 111 -16.66 -23.16 8.11
N LEU A 112 -15.47 -23.39 7.61
CA LEU A 112 -15.17 -23.34 6.18
C LEU A 112 -14.50 -24.65 5.70
N PRO A 113 -14.94 -25.19 4.54
CA PRO A 113 -14.32 -26.38 3.98
C PRO A 113 -12.88 -26.11 3.51
N ALA A 114 -12.01 -27.09 3.67
CA ALA A 114 -10.58 -26.99 3.32
C ALA A 114 -10.32 -26.60 1.84
N VAL A 115 -11.27 -26.90 0.93
CA VAL A 115 -11.17 -26.49 -0.47
C VAL A 115 -11.11 -24.97 -0.64
N ILE A 116 -11.67 -24.20 0.28
CA ILE A 116 -11.57 -22.73 0.29
C ILE A 116 -10.14 -22.29 0.55
N ALA A 117 -9.48 -22.86 1.58
CA ALA A 117 -8.06 -22.61 1.85
C ALA A 117 -7.17 -23.02 0.65
N ALA A 118 -7.46 -24.14 0.01
CA ALA A 118 -6.74 -24.58 -1.18
C ALA A 118 -6.85 -23.56 -2.33
N LYS A 119 -8.05 -22.97 -2.57
CA LYS A 119 -8.24 -21.92 -3.58
C LYS A 119 -7.50 -20.64 -3.24
N ILE A 120 -7.47 -20.20 -1.97
CA ILE A 120 -6.68 -19.05 -1.53
C ILE A 120 -5.19 -19.26 -1.88
N LEU A 121 -4.64 -20.41 -1.54
CA LEU A 121 -3.25 -20.75 -1.87
C LEU A 121 -2.99 -20.84 -3.38
N GLN A 122 -3.95 -21.32 -4.17
CA GLN A 122 -3.85 -21.33 -5.64
C GLN A 122 -3.78 -19.90 -6.19
N GLY A 123 -4.61 -18.99 -5.69
CA GLY A 123 -4.57 -17.58 -6.07
C GLY A 123 -3.22 -16.93 -5.78
N ALA A 124 -2.69 -17.17 -4.56
CA ALA A 124 -1.38 -16.65 -4.17
C ALA A 124 -0.24 -17.21 -5.05
N ARG A 125 -0.28 -18.51 -5.38
CA ARG A 125 0.71 -19.13 -6.28
C ARG A 125 0.69 -18.47 -7.66
N ALA A 126 -0.49 -18.22 -8.22
CA ALA A 126 -0.62 -17.59 -9.53
C ALA A 126 0.06 -16.21 -9.57
N VAL A 127 -0.05 -15.39 -8.51
CA VAL A 127 0.63 -14.09 -8.43
C VAL A 127 2.13 -14.25 -8.20
N CYS A 128 2.55 -15.18 -7.35
CA CYS A 128 3.98 -15.49 -7.17
C CYS A 128 4.63 -15.94 -8.49
N GLU A 129 3.93 -16.74 -9.31
CA GLU A 129 4.39 -17.15 -10.64
C GLU A 129 4.56 -15.95 -11.58
N VAL A 130 3.60 -14.99 -11.58
CA VAL A 130 3.74 -13.74 -12.36
C VAL A 130 4.91 -12.91 -11.87
N ALA A 131 5.15 -12.87 -10.54
CA ALA A 131 6.31 -12.19 -9.97
C ALA A 131 7.64 -12.93 -10.18
N GLY A 132 7.61 -14.15 -10.76
CA GLY A 132 8.79 -14.97 -11.02
C GLY A 132 9.40 -15.61 -9.76
N ILE A 133 8.62 -15.81 -8.67
CA ILE A 133 9.10 -16.33 -7.41
C ILE A 133 8.33 -17.58 -6.96
N PRO A 134 8.98 -18.52 -6.23
CA PRO A 134 8.28 -19.65 -5.64
C PRO A 134 7.50 -19.25 -4.39
N LEU A 135 6.28 -19.78 -4.23
CA LEU A 135 5.63 -19.92 -2.92
C LEU A 135 6.13 -21.21 -2.29
N ALA A 136 7.18 -21.12 -1.44
CA ALA A 136 8.03 -22.23 -1.07
C ALA A 136 7.55 -23.02 0.15
N GLY A 137 6.51 -22.56 0.85
CA GLY A 137 5.99 -23.19 2.06
C GLY A 137 5.11 -22.24 2.85
N GLY A 138 5.08 -22.42 4.17
CA GLY A 138 4.33 -21.54 5.05
C GLY A 138 3.95 -22.20 6.37
N HIS A 139 3.10 -21.50 7.13
CA HIS A 139 2.54 -21.98 8.38
C HIS A 139 1.03 -21.75 8.43
N SER A 140 0.29 -22.67 9.07
CA SER A 140 -1.15 -22.55 9.22
C SER A 140 -1.58 -22.82 10.65
N ILE A 141 -2.59 -22.08 11.11
CA ILE A 141 -3.22 -22.27 12.41
C ILE A 141 -4.74 -22.32 12.25
N ASP A 142 -5.42 -23.01 13.17
CA ASP A 142 -6.85 -22.86 13.35
C ASP A 142 -7.14 -21.48 13.94
N SER A 143 -8.07 -20.74 13.34
CA SER A 143 -8.35 -19.34 13.68
C SER A 143 -9.85 -19.06 13.56
N PRO A 144 -10.45 -18.25 14.43
CA PRO A 144 -11.89 -17.95 14.38
C PRO A 144 -12.32 -17.18 13.11
N GLU A 145 -11.39 -16.50 12.45
CA GLU A 145 -11.58 -15.74 11.20
C GLU A 145 -10.52 -16.16 10.17
N PRO A 146 -10.84 -16.17 8.86
CA PRO A 146 -9.84 -16.39 7.83
C PRO A 146 -8.86 -15.20 7.77
N ILE A 147 -7.56 -15.52 7.82
CA ILE A 147 -6.46 -14.57 7.69
C ILE A 147 -5.48 -15.18 6.68
N PHE A 148 -5.04 -14.41 5.72
CA PHE A 148 -4.06 -14.87 4.75
C PHE A 148 -3.12 -13.75 4.33
N GLY A 149 -1.89 -14.12 4.06
CA GLY A 149 -0.85 -13.27 3.50
C GLY A 149 0.46 -14.02 3.34
N LEU A 150 1.51 -13.31 3.02
CA LEU A 150 2.83 -13.87 2.79
C LEU A 150 3.89 -13.17 3.63
N SER A 151 4.91 -13.91 4.04
CA SER A 151 6.22 -13.32 4.31
C SER A 151 7.04 -13.43 3.03
N VAL A 152 7.56 -12.30 2.58
CA VAL A 152 8.29 -12.19 1.31
C VAL A 152 9.72 -11.77 1.60
N ASN A 153 10.66 -12.46 0.95
CA ASN A 153 12.06 -12.06 0.92
C ASN A 153 12.42 -11.59 -0.48
N GLY A 154 13.19 -10.53 -0.54
CA GLY A 154 13.71 -9.96 -1.78
C GLY A 154 15.14 -9.51 -1.64
N THR A 155 15.70 -8.98 -2.71
CA THR A 155 17.06 -8.42 -2.72
C THR A 155 17.09 -7.09 -3.45
N VAL A 156 18.01 -6.22 -3.02
CA VAL A 156 18.31 -4.95 -3.67
C VAL A 156 19.81 -4.66 -3.52
N ARG A 157 20.42 -3.99 -4.50
CA ARG A 157 21.76 -3.43 -4.28
C ARG A 157 21.65 -2.21 -3.37
N LYS A 158 22.57 -2.04 -2.43
CA LYS A 158 22.58 -0.93 -1.47
C LYS A 158 22.42 0.44 -2.14
N GLU A 159 23.05 0.62 -3.29
CA GLU A 159 23.02 1.84 -4.10
C GLU A 159 21.65 2.14 -4.75
N TYR A 160 20.79 1.12 -4.88
CA TYR A 160 19.43 1.22 -5.46
C TYR A 160 18.33 1.12 -4.41
N LEU A 161 18.71 0.94 -3.13
CA LEU A 161 17.75 0.92 -2.04
C LEU A 161 16.95 2.22 -1.98
N LYS A 162 15.63 2.10 -2.01
CA LYS A 162 14.69 3.21 -1.80
C LYS A 162 14.09 3.15 -0.41
N ARG A 163 13.79 4.29 0.15
CA ARG A 163 13.18 4.45 1.47
C ARG A 163 12.07 5.47 1.37
N ASN A 164 11.16 5.43 2.32
CA ASN A 164 10.08 6.42 2.40
C ASN A 164 10.50 7.76 3.00
N ASN A 165 11.68 7.86 3.59
CA ASN A 165 12.15 9.00 4.39
C ASN A 165 13.38 9.72 3.78
N THR A 166 13.55 9.65 2.48
CA THR A 166 14.68 10.26 1.75
C THR A 166 14.27 11.27 0.68
N ALA A 167 12.98 11.66 0.67
CA ALA A 167 12.46 12.65 -0.25
C ALA A 167 13.08 14.04 -0.01
N GLN A 168 13.17 14.87 -1.06
CA GLN A 168 13.83 16.16 -1.03
C GLN A 168 12.87 17.31 -1.37
N PRO A 169 13.11 18.52 -0.83
CA PRO A 169 12.40 19.71 -1.31
C PRO A 169 12.60 19.91 -2.82
N GLY A 170 11.53 20.18 -3.56
CA GLY A 170 11.52 20.30 -5.01
C GLY A 170 11.13 19.04 -5.76
N ASP A 171 11.08 17.89 -5.09
CA ASP A 171 10.61 16.65 -5.72
C ASP A 171 9.14 16.73 -6.11
N LEU A 172 8.80 16.13 -7.24
CA LEU A 172 7.42 15.91 -7.69
C LEU A 172 6.92 14.55 -7.25
N LEU A 173 5.65 14.47 -6.87
CA LEU A 173 5.01 13.26 -6.38
C LEU A 173 4.20 12.58 -7.48
N PHE A 174 4.36 11.26 -7.59
CA PHE A 174 3.61 10.42 -8.53
C PHE A 174 2.93 9.26 -7.80
N LEU A 175 1.74 8.86 -8.28
CA LEU A 175 0.99 7.71 -7.74
C LEU A 175 0.70 6.74 -8.88
N THR A 176 1.02 5.46 -8.71
CA THR A 176 1.04 4.47 -9.80
C THR A 176 -0.21 3.60 -9.92
N LYS A 177 -1.21 3.79 -9.07
CA LYS A 177 -2.55 3.19 -9.16
C LYS A 177 -3.62 4.18 -8.69
N PRO A 178 -4.88 4.00 -9.13
CA PRO A 178 -5.98 4.86 -8.68
C PRO A 178 -6.36 4.58 -7.22
N LEU A 179 -6.98 5.58 -6.58
CA LEU A 179 -7.56 5.49 -5.23
C LEU A 179 -9.01 4.99 -5.28
N GLY A 180 -9.56 4.61 -4.12
CA GLY A 180 -10.95 4.21 -3.96
C GLY A 180 -11.14 2.71 -3.71
N ILE A 181 -10.04 1.97 -3.46
CA ILE A 181 -10.06 0.53 -3.20
C ILE A 181 -10.91 0.21 -1.95
N GLY A 182 -10.70 0.92 -0.85
CA GLY A 182 -11.46 0.70 0.39
C GLY A 182 -12.94 1.03 0.23
N ILE A 183 -13.27 2.12 -0.47
CA ILE A 183 -14.64 2.53 -0.77
C ILE A 183 -15.35 1.41 -1.55
N LEU A 184 -14.76 0.91 -2.63
CA LEU A 184 -15.35 -0.17 -3.43
C LEU A 184 -15.40 -1.49 -2.67
N ALA A 185 -14.39 -1.81 -1.85
CA ALA A 185 -14.40 -3.01 -1.00
C ALA A 185 -15.52 -2.93 0.05
N ALA A 186 -15.80 -1.75 0.62
CA ALA A 186 -16.94 -1.53 1.51
C ALA A 186 -18.28 -1.71 0.78
N ALA A 187 -18.39 -1.24 -0.46
CA ALA A 187 -19.56 -1.46 -1.30
C ALA A 187 -19.74 -2.96 -1.62
N ALA A 188 -18.67 -3.68 -1.92
CA ALA A 188 -18.68 -5.12 -2.16
C ALA A 188 -19.17 -5.89 -0.92
N LYS A 189 -18.60 -5.59 0.25
CA LYS A 189 -18.99 -6.21 1.52
C LYS A 189 -20.47 -6.01 1.85
N ARG A 190 -21.03 -4.83 1.48
CA ARG A 190 -22.44 -4.49 1.67
C ARG A 190 -23.34 -4.97 0.52
N SER A 191 -22.82 -5.71 -0.48
CA SER A 191 -23.54 -6.18 -1.68
C SER A 191 -24.14 -5.06 -2.54
N LEU A 192 -23.49 -3.91 -2.59
CA LEU A 192 -23.91 -2.73 -3.36
C LEU A 192 -23.14 -2.60 -4.69
N ILE A 193 -21.95 -3.18 -4.78
CA ILE A 193 -21.04 -3.06 -5.94
C ILE A 193 -21.62 -3.74 -7.18
N GLN A 194 -21.41 -3.14 -8.36
CA GLN A 194 -21.77 -3.76 -9.64
C GLN A 194 -20.68 -4.73 -10.10
N PRO A 195 -21.00 -5.76 -10.91
CA PRO A 195 -20.05 -6.76 -11.37
C PRO A 195 -18.81 -6.17 -12.08
N GLU A 196 -19.00 -5.13 -12.90
CA GLU A 196 -17.94 -4.45 -13.64
C GLU A 196 -17.02 -3.67 -12.70
N GLU A 197 -17.58 -3.00 -11.67
CA GLU A 197 -16.84 -2.28 -10.64
C GLU A 197 -16.02 -3.26 -9.78
N LEU A 198 -16.61 -4.42 -9.44
CA LEU A 198 -15.90 -5.49 -8.69
C LEU A 198 -14.73 -6.04 -9.49
N LYS A 199 -14.92 -6.26 -10.79
CA LYS A 199 -13.85 -6.71 -11.68
C LYS A 199 -12.70 -5.70 -11.71
N GLN A 200 -12.99 -4.41 -11.90
CA GLN A 200 -11.98 -3.34 -11.90
C GLN A 200 -11.24 -3.27 -10.57
N LEU A 201 -11.95 -3.38 -9.45
CA LEU A 201 -11.37 -3.41 -8.11
C LEU A 201 -10.37 -4.56 -7.96
N ILE A 202 -10.74 -5.78 -8.39
CA ILE A 202 -9.87 -6.96 -8.34
C ILE A 202 -8.66 -6.77 -9.26
N ASP A 203 -8.86 -6.26 -10.48
CA ASP A 203 -7.78 -6.01 -11.44
C ASP A 203 -6.74 -5.04 -10.86
N VAL A 204 -7.16 -3.93 -10.23
CA VAL A 204 -6.26 -2.98 -9.57
C VAL A 204 -5.52 -3.61 -8.40
N MET A 205 -6.21 -4.34 -7.52
CA MET A 205 -5.59 -4.95 -6.33
C MET A 205 -4.64 -6.10 -6.66
N THR A 206 -4.80 -6.77 -7.80
CA THR A 206 -3.94 -7.89 -8.23
C THR A 206 -2.77 -7.46 -9.09
N GLN A 207 -2.71 -6.20 -9.54
CA GLN A 207 -1.57 -5.65 -10.28
C GLN A 207 -0.35 -5.53 -9.37
N LEU A 208 0.78 -6.07 -9.82
CA LEU A 208 2.07 -5.96 -9.12
C LEU A 208 2.69 -4.57 -9.30
N ASN A 209 3.33 -4.07 -8.25
CA ASN A 209 4.04 -2.79 -8.22
C ASN A 209 5.49 -2.90 -8.78
N THR A 210 5.70 -3.67 -9.84
CA THR A 210 7.01 -3.94 -10.46
C THR A 210 7.78 -2.69 -10.86
N ILE A 211 7.07 -1.58 -11.06
CA ILE A 211 7.65 -0.27 -11.37
C ILE A 211 8.65 0.19 -10.32
N GLY A 212 8.46 -0.15 -9.04
CA GLY A 212 9.39 0.21 -7.97
C GLY A 212 10.80 -0.33 -8.21
N ALA A 213 10.92 -1.61 -8.62
CA ALA A 213 12.20 -2.18 -9.01
C ALA A 213 12.76 -1.54 -10.31
N ALA A 214 11.89 -1.26 -11.29
CA ALA A 214 12.30 -0.71 -12.57
C ALA A 214 12.90 0.71 -12.46
N VAL A 215 12.40 1.54 -11.52
CA VAL A 215 12.87 2.91 -11.31
C VAL A 215 13.94 3.03 -10.22
N SER A 216 14.26 1.95 -9.50
CA SER A 216 15.19 1.99 -8.37
C SER A 216 16.58 2.48 -8.71
N SER A 217 17.07 2.18 -9.94
CA SER A 217 18.36 2.61 -10.44
C SER A 217 18.40 4.07 -10.94
N LEU A 218 17.24 4.75 -11.03
CA LEU A 218 17.20 6.15 -11.44
C LEU A 218 17.66 7.04 -10.28
N PRO A 219 18.72 7.86 -10.46
CA PRO A 219 19.28 8.69 -9.38
C PRO A 219 18.28 9.72 -8.83
N GLY A 220 17.40 10.23 -9.70
CA GLY A 220 16.40 11.23 -9.33
C GLY A 220 15.15 10.67 -8.62
N VAL A 221 15.00 9.35 -8.47
CA VAL A 221 13.96 8.77 -7.62
C VAL A 221 14.48 8.78 -6.19
N SER A 222 14.00 9.73 -5.37
CA SER A 222 14.51 10.02 -4.04
C SER A 222 13.85 9.19 -2.94
N ALA A 223 12.53 8.95 -3.02
CA ALA A 223 11.78 8.15 -2.05
C ALA A 223 10.66 7.37 -2.73
N ILE A 224 10.34 6.20 -2.16
CA ILE A 224 9.20 5.35 -2.56
C ILE A 224 8.55 4.79 -1.30
N THR A 225 7.23 4.65 -1.32
CA THR A 225 6.43 3.83 -0.39
C THR A 225 5.19 3.32 -1.12
N ASP A 226 4.59 2.22 -0.68
CA ASP A 226 3.31 1.79 -1.19
C ASP A 226 2.14 2.37 -0.37
N ILE A 227 1.01 2.57 -1.01
CA ILE A 227 -0.17 3.11 -0.34
C ILE A 227 -1.06 1.97 0.11
N THR A 228 -1.17 1.79 1.43
CA THR A 228 -1.96 0.72 2.03
C THR A 228 -2.97 1.23 3.07
N GLY A 229 -3.03 0.65 4.24
CA GLY A 229 -4.09 0.82 5.22
C GLY A 229 -4.29 2.22 5.80
N PHE A 230 -3.28 3.10 5.72
CA PHE A 230 -3.37 4.49 6.20
C PHE A 230 -3.89 5.47 5.15
N GLY A 231 -4.10 4.99 3.90
CA GLY A 231 -4.52 5.81 2.78
C GLY A 231 -3.41 6.71 2.25
N LEU A 232 -3.65 7.40 1.13
CA LEU A 232 -2.66 8.29 0.52
C LEU A 232 -2.15 9.34 1.52
N LEU A 233 -3.04 9.93 2.31
CA LEU A 233 -2.69 10.99 3.23
C LEU A 233 -1.76 10.51 4.35
N GLY A 234 -2.02 9.33 4.92
CA GLY A 234 -1.19 8.77 5.98
C GLY A 234 0.24 8.51 5.50
N HIS A 235 0.40 7.81 4.39
CA HIS A 235 1.73 7.49 3.84
C HIS A 235 2.48 8.75 3.33
N LEU A 236 1.77 9.73 2.77
CA LEU A 236 2.39 11.01 2.39
C LEU A 236 2.89 11.78 3.62
N ILE A 237 2.14 11.78 4.73
CA ILE A 237 2.58 12.41 5.99
C ILE A 237 3.81 11.68 6.55
N GLU A 238 3.82 10.34 6.53
CA GLU A 238 4.99 9.55 6.96
C GLU A 238 6.23 9.89 6.12
N MET A 239 6.07 9.98 4.79
CA MET A 239 7.15 10.41 3.88
C MET A 239 7.62 11.83 4.21
N CYS A 240 6.71 12.78 4.40
CA CYS A 240 7.04 14.18 4.73
C CYS A 240 7.80 14.29 6.07
N GLU A 241 7.28 13.67 7.12
CA GLU A 241 7.88 13.73 8.45
C GLU A 241 9.23 13.02 8.52
N GLY A 242 9.33 11.84 7.90
CA GLY A 242 10.57 11.08 7.82
C GLY A 242 11.67 11.79 7.04
N SER A 243 11.30 12.57 6.02
CA SER A 243 12.23 13.31 5.15
C SER A 243 12.48 14.74 5.61
N GLY A 244 11.73 15.28 6.59
CA GLY A 244 11.84 16.68 7.00
C GLY A 244 11.35 17.67 5.94
N VAL A 245 10.29 17.34 5.21
CA VAL A 245 9.69 18.16 4.14
C VAL A 245 8.19 18.34 4.37
N SER A 246 7.55 19.20 3.57
CA SER A 246 6.08 19.32 3.47
C SER A 246 5.62 19.14 2.03
N ALA A 247 4.35 18.81 1.83
CA ALA A 247 3.76 18.53 0.52
C ALA A 247 2.60 19.46 0.16
N GLU A 248 2.48 19.80 -1.13
CA GLU A 248 1.24 20.23 -1.76
C GLU A 248 0.69 19.07 -2.60
N LEU A 249 -0.58 18.71 -2.38
CA LEU A 249 -1.26 17.63 -3.09
C LEU A 249 -2.40 18.20 -3.95
N PHE A 250 -2.42 17.89 -5.26
CA PHE A 250 -3.37 18.39 -6.24
C PHE A 250 -4.54 17.43 -6.38
N LEU A 251 -5.70 17.76 -5.81
CA LEU A 251 -6.88 16.86 -5.80
C LEU A 251 -7.36 16.46 -7.19
N ASN A 252 -7.35 17.41 -8.12
CA ASN A 252 -7.83 17.22 -9.49
C ASN A 252 -6.92 16.33 -10.36
N ARG A 253 -5.75 15.95 -9.85
CA ARG A 253 -4.80 15.04 -10.53
C ARG A 253 -4.80 13.63 -9.94
N LEU A 254 -5.60 13.39 -8.92
CA LEU A 254 -5.74 12.05 -8.34
C LEU A 254 -6.62 11.19 -9.24
N SER A 255 -6.09 10.07 -9.69
CA SER A 255 -6.88 9.04 -10.37
C SER A 255 -7.71 8.27 -9.35
N ILE A 256 -8.99 8.05 -9.65
CA ILE A 256 -9.95 7.36 -8.79
C ILE A 256 -10.59 6.23 -9.60
N ILE A 257 -10.73 5.05 -8.99
CA ILE A 257 -11.38 3.91 -9.65
C ILE A 257 -12.83 4.30 -10.02
N PRO A 258 -13.26 4.11 -11.27
CA PRO A 258 -14.62 4.41 -11.70
C PRO A 258 -15.69 3.81 -10.77
N GLY A 259 -16.67 4.61 -10.39
CA GLY A 259 -17.73 4.22 -9.46
C GLY A 259 -17.44 4.46 -7.98
N ALA A 260 -16.17 4.63 -7.56
CA ALA A 260 -15.85 4.86 -6.15
C ALA A 260 -16.49 6.15 -5.61
N GLU A 261 -16.49 7.24 -6.38
CA GLU A 261 -17.10 8.51 -5.98
C GLU A 261 -18.60 8.39 -5.68
N LYS A 262 -19.33 7.61 -6.46
CA LYS A 262 -20.75 7.31 -6.23
C LYS A 262 -21.00 6.72 -4.84
N TYR A 263 -20.16 5.80 -4.41
CA TYR A 263 -20.28 5.17 -3.09
C TYR A 263 -19.80 6.10 -1.98
N ARG A 264 -18.71 6.85 -2.19
CA ARG A 264 -18.26 7.92 -1.29
C ARG A 264 -19.38 8.91 -0.98
N ASP A 265 -20.08 9.39 -2.00
CA ASP A 265 -21.14 10.38 -1.89
C ASP A 265 -22.40 9.81 -1.18
N GLN A 266 -22.54 8.48 -1.14
CA GLN A 266 -23.53 7.76 -0.36
C GLN A 266 -23.04 7.37 1.05
N PHE A 267 -21.86 7.83 1.46
CA PHE A 267 -21.22 7.47 2.75
C PHE A 267 -20.97 5.97 2.92
N VAL A 268 -20.67 5.28 1.81
CA VAL A 268 -20.26 3.87 1.79
C VAL A 268 -18.75 3.80 1.70
N PHE A 269 -18.09 3.65 2.85
CA PHE A 269 -16.65 3.52 2.98
C PHE A 269 -16.29 2.78 4.28
N PRO A 270 -15.04 2.34 4.49
CA PRO A 270 -14.61 1.64 5.69
C PRO A 270 -14.56 2.57 6.92
N ASP A 271 -14.88 2.04 8.11
CA ASP A 271 -14.75 2.79 9.37
C ASP A 271 -13.31 3.28 9.63
N ASN A 272 -12.34 2.57 9.07
CA ASN A 272 -10.92 2.93 9.20
C ASN A 272 -10.58 4.27 8.54
N THR A 273 -11.34 4.71 7.55
CA THR A 273 -11.22 6.05 6.93
C THR A 273 -11.32 7.16 7.98
N TYR A 274 -12.29 7.08 8.88
CA TYR A 274 -12.40 8.04 9.98
C TYR A 274 -11.27 7.93 11.00
N ARG A 275 -10.78 6.71 11.28
CA ARG A 275 -9.64 6.52 12.18
C ARG A 275 -8.37 7.14 11.62
N ASN A 276 -8.15 6.97 10.32
CA ASN A 276 -7.04 7.59 9.60
C ASN A 276 -7.17 9.12 9.64
N TRP A 277 -8.34 9.66 9.30
CA TRP A 277 -8.57 11.11 9.36
C TRP A 277 -8.28 11.68 10.75
N ASN A 278 -8.86 11.11 11.80
CA ASN A 278 -8.65 11.56 13.18
C ASN A 278 -7.17 11.50 13.63
N ALA A 279 -6.38 10.59 13.06
CA ALA A 279 -4.94 10.51 13.34
C ALA A 279 -4.15 11.63 12.65
N TYR A 280 -4.61 12.10 11.49
CA TYR A 280 -3.81 12.96 10.61
C TYR A 280 -4.36 14.37 10.42
N GLU A 281 -5.62 14.68 10.75
CA GLU A 281 -6.29 15.95 10.48
C GLU A 281 -5.52 17.21 10.94
N LYS A 282 -4.80 17.09 12.08
CA LYS A 282 -4.02 18.20 12.64
C LYS A 282 -2.75 18.53 11.84
N LYS A 283 -2.34 17.63 10.95
CA LYS A 283 -1.14 17.75 10.12
C LYS A 283 -1.46 18.22 8.70
N VAL A 284 -2.75 18.50 8.42
CA VAL A 284 -3.26 18.78 7.07
C VAL A 284 -4.04 20.09 7.05
N ILE A 285 -3.85 20.86 5.98
CA ILE A 285 -4.65 22.06 5.71
C ILE A 285 -5.26 22.00 4.31
N GLY A 286 -6.34 22.73 4.10
CA GLY A 286 -7.00 22.87 2.78
C GLY A 286 -8.06 21.81 2.49
N VAL A 287 -8.37 20.92 3.42
CA VAL A 287 -9.52 19.98 3.33
C VAL A 287 -10.78 20.71 3.78
N ASN A 288 -11.76 20.86 2.88
CA ASN A 288 -12.96 21.65 3.15
C ASN A 288 -14.28 20.85 2.98
N GLY A 289 -14.22 19.55 2.73
CA GLY A 289 -15.38 18.73 2.42
C GLY A 289 -15.10 17.24 2.55
N PRO A 290 -15.80 16.39 1.78
CA PRO A 290 -15.70 14.94 1.86
C PRO A 290 -14.41 14.39 1.24
N GLU A 291 -13.50 15.22 0.75
CA GLU A 291 -12.22 14.84 0.13
C GLU A 291 -11.37 13.96 1.06
N PHE A 292 -11.46 14.19 2.39
CA PHE A 292 -10.77 13.36 3.36
C PHE A 292 -11.13 11.87 3.23
N ILE A 293 -12.36 11.56 2.79
CA ILE A 293 -12.80 10.17 2.62
C ILE A 293 -11.91 9.47 1.60
N THR A 294 -11.66 10.09 0.43
CA THR A 294 -10.79 9.54 -0.61
C THR A 294 -9.32 9.51 -0.18
N LEU A 295 -8.86 10.58 0.47
CA LEU A 295 -7.46 10.73 0.88
C LEU A 295 -7.05 9.78 2.03
N CYS A 296 -7.99 9.45 2.90
CA CYS A 296 -7.81 8.55 4.04
C CYS A 296 -8.38 7.14 3.79
N ASP A 297 -8.89 6.87 2.56
CA ASP A 297 -9.43 5.56 2.20
C ASP A 297 -8.34 4.49 2.28
N PRO A 298 -8.49 3.44 3.11
CA PRO A 298 -7.52 2.36 3.17
C PRO A 298 -7.39 1.69 1.80
N GLN A 299 -6.17 1.58 1.30
CA GLN A 299 -5.89 0.86 0.07
C GLN A 299 -5.35 -0.54 0.40
N THR A 300 -5.85 -1.57 -0.25
CA THR A 300 -5.31 -2.93 -0.21
C THR A 300 -4.59 -3.19 -1.52
N SER A 301 -3.28 -3.42 -1.47
CA SER A 301 -2.44 -3.50 -2.67
C SER A 301 -2.56 -2.24 -3.56
N GLY A 302 -2.47 -1.06 -2.94
CA GLY A 302 -2.49 0.22 -3.64
C GLY A 302 -1.24 0.46 -4.48
N GLY A 303 -1.15 1.64 -5.10
CA GLY A 303 0.00 2.04 -5.92
C GLY A 303 1.18 2.50 -5.08
N LEU A 304 2.30 2.70 -5.74
CA LEU A 304 3.48 3.35 -5.15
C LEU A 304 3.31 4.86 -5.20
N LEU A 305 3.61 5.52 -4.08
CA LEU A 305 3.88 6.95 -4.00
C LEU A 305 5.39 7.15 -4.20
N ILE A 306 5.75 7.88 -5.23
CA ILE A 306 7.14 8.04 -5.67
C ILE A 306 7.48 9.53 -5.71
N ALA A 307 8.56 9.93 -5.01
CA ALA A 307 9.13 11.27 -5.07
C ALA A 307 10.28 11.29 -6.09
N VAL A 308 10.22 12.24 -7.02
CA VAL A 308 11.13 12.32 -8.17
C VAL A 308 11.65 13.74 -8.31
N GLU A 309 12.96 13.90 -8.39
CA GLU A 309 13.61 15.16 -8.68
C GLU A 309 13.12 15.75 -10.01
N GLU A 310 12.75 17.03 -10.04
CA GLU A 310 12.10 17.69 -11.20
C GLU A 310 12.86 17.49 -12.51
N ARG A 311 14.19 17.59 -12.50
CA ARG A 311 15.04 17.41 -13.69
C ARG A 311 15.01 15.99 -14.27
N GLU A 312 14.65 14.97 -13.47
CA GLU A 312 14.62 13.55 -13.85
C GLU A 312 13.22 13.06 -14.25
N VAL A 313 12.21 13.91 -14.15
CA VAL A 313 10.81 13.56 -14.46
C VAL A 313 10.66 12.99 -15.87
N ALA A 314 11.33 13.56 -16.87
CA ALA A 314 11.24 13.06 -18.25
C ALA A 314 11.78 11.62 -18.37
N THR A 315 12.89 11.31 -17.69
CA THR A 315 13.47 9.95 -17.64
C THR A 315 12.52 9.00 -16.90
N PHE A 316 12.00 9.43 -15.76
CA PHE A 316 11.07 8.64 -14.94
C PHE A 316 9.77 8.32 -15.70
N THR A 317 9.12 9.32 -16.32
CA THR A 317 7.86 9.10 -17.06
C THR A 317 8.06 8.26 -18.31
N ALA A 318 9.23 8.30 -18.94
CA ALA A 318 9.56 7.37 -20.01
C ALA A 318 9.59 5.92 -19.52
N VAL A 319 10.12 5.64 -18.32
CA VAL A 319 10.06 4.30 -17.72
C VAL A 319 8.63 3.90 -17.40
N LEU A 320 7.81 4.78 -16.79
CA LEU A 320 6.38 4.53 -16.57
C LEU A 320 5.68 4.10 -17.87
N ALA A 321 5.93 4.83 -18.97
CA ALA A 321 5.31 4.54 -20.26
C ALA A 321 5.71 3.14 -20.80
N THR A 322 6.97 2.71 -20.62
CA THR A 322 7.41 1.35 -21.03
C THR A 322 6.76 0.24 -20.21
N GLN A 323 6.27 0.54 -19.00
CA GLN A 323 5.57 -0.39 -18.11
C GLN A 323 4.04 -0.33 -18.28
N GLY A 324 3.53 0.42 -19.26
CA GLY A 324 2.08 0.55 -19.48
C GLY A 324 1.37 1.48 -18.49
N LEU A 325 2.11 2.36 -17.81
CA LEU A 325 1.61 3.27 -16.77
C LEU A 325 1.52 4.74 -17.25
N GLN A 326 1.23 4.96 -18.54
CA GLN A 326 1.17 6.30 -19.16
C GLN A 326 0.15 7.22 -18.48
N GLU A 327 -0.93 6.69 -17.95
CA GLU A 327 -1.97 7.44 -17.26
C GLU A 327 -1.51 8.06 -15.93
N TYR A 328 -0.38 7.59 -15.38
CA TYR A 328 0.19 8.06 -14.11
C TYR A 328 1.43 8.96 -14.31
N CYS A 329 1.65 9.48 -15.50
CA CYS A 329 2.79 10.35 -15.82
C CYS A 329 2.60 11.81 -15.37
N GLU A 330 1.41 12.20 -14.91
CA GLU A 330 1.17 13.52 -14.34
C GLU A 330 1.48 13.53 -12.84
N PRO A 331 2.29 14.49 -12.33
CA PRO A 331 2.56 14.56 -10.90
C PRO A 331 1.30 14.98 -10.13
N ILE A 332 1.01 14.25 -9.04
CA ILE A 332 -0.13 14.51 -8.16
C ILE A 332 0.15 15.57 -7.09
N GLY A 333 1.40 16.00 -6.95
CA GLY A 333 1.82 16.95 -5.92
C GLY A 333 3.30 17.30 -6.05
N ARG A 334 3.77 18.09 -5.10
CA ARG A 334 5.18 18.48 -4.98
C ARG A 334 5.61 18.61 -3.54
N LEU A 335 6.90 18.44 -3.28
CA LEU A 335 7.53 18.61 -1.97
C LEU A 335 8.26 19.94 -1.90
N PHE A 336 8.35 20.50 -0.70
CA PHE A 336 9.05 21.73 -0.41
C PHE A 336 9.58 21.76 1.03
N GLU A 337 10.31 22.78 1.40
CA GLU A 337 10.88 22.96 2.74
C GLU A 337 9.81 22.77 3.84
N GLN A 338 10.19 22.08 4.91
CA GLN A 338 9.29 21.72 6.00
C GLN A 338 8.58 22.95 6.59
N GLN A 339 7.28 22.85 6.74
CA GLN A 339 6.44 23.85 7.39
C GLN A 339 6.18 23.47 8.86
N GLN A 340 6.11 24.49 9.73
CA GLN A 340 5.89 24.25 11.17
C GLN A 340 4.46 23.83 11.53
N ASN A 341 3.48 24.25 10.72
CA ASN A 341 2.06 24.16 11.09
C ASN A 341 1.32 23.01 10.39
N TYR A 342 1.92 22.36 9.38
CA TYR A 342 1.32 21.25 8.64
C TYR A 342 2.37 20.44 7.88
N SER A 343 2.08 19.17 7.65
CA SER A 343 2.89 18.31 6.78
C SER A 343 2.37 18.31 5.35
N VAL A 344 1.04 18.38 5.15
CA VAL A 344 0.40 18.34 3.83
C VAL A 344 -0.62 19.47 3.66
N LYS A 345 -0.53 20.14 2.51
CA LYS A 345 -1.51 21.13 2.06
C LYS A 345 -2.27 20.61 0.84
N ILE A 346 -3.59 20.58 0.95
CA ILE A 346 -4.47 20.16 -0.13
C ILE A 346 -4.80 21.35 -1.02
N MET A 347 -4.54 21.20 -2.34
CA MET A 347 -4.81 22.20 -3.35
C MET A 347 -6.04 21.77 -4.16
N SER A 348 -7.11 22.57 -4.06
CA SER A 348 -8.31 22.46 -4.92
C SER A 348 -8.30 23.59 -5.95
N GLU A 349 -8.99 23.44 -7.09
CA GLU A 349 -9.07 24.46 -8.14
C GLU A 349 -9.54 25.84 -7.63
N LYS A 350 -10.24 25.90 -6.50
CA LYS A 350 -10.68 27.15 -5.87
C LYS A 350 -9.54 27.96 -5.24
N ASN A 351 -8.35 27.40 -5.07
CA ASN A 351 -7.21 28.05 -4.41
C ASN A 351 -6.09 28.48 -5.39
N THR A 352 -6.32 28.37 -6.72
CA THR A 352 -5.30 28.68 -7.74
C THR A 352 -5.37 30.15 -8.22
N THR A 353 -6.23 30.98 -7.64
CA THR A 353 -6.30 32.43 -7.91
C THR A 353 -5.94 33.22 -6.65
N ALA A 354 -4.67 33.38 -6.39
CA ALA A 354 -4.11 34.40 -5.51
C ALA A 354 -2.68 34.76 -5.98
#